data_e6cba509cf016dde79478cfe1dd29cf1
#
_entry.id   e6cba509cf016dde79478cfe1dd29cf1
#
_cell.length_a   1.000
_cell.length_b   1.000
_cell.length_c   1.000
_cell.angle_alpha   90.00
_cell.angle_beta   90.00
_cell.angle_gamma   90.00
#
_symmetry.space_group_name_H-M   'P 1'
#
loop_
_entity.id
_entity.type
_entity.pdbx_description
1 polymer ?
#
loop_
_entity_poly.entity_id
_entity_poly.type
_entity_poly.pdbx_seq_one_letter_code
_entity_poly.pdbx_strand_id
1 'polypeptide(L)'
;MIYIDAREGLSGDMLLAALLGLLGDGEREKIVAGLQRASSEIGIEMGVSQLEDSGDTGLGISYLEKEAGKTSVSYREAHEALRTIETTLKSESSIGMQILEQIFRAEASAHGVAKELVHLHEIGRSEAFVNMAGIGFVSSILQESDQEGFACTTITAGQGIVVVSHGAVRVPSPASEFLLKGMKYQPGDSPGERATPTGIAAIRVLAKLQSDQLPSVFSRRSVGFGTRRFGGRLGRVAMLRP
;
A
#
# COMPACT_ATOMS: atom_id res chain seq x y z
N MET A 1 3.11 -5.58 19.13
CA MET A 1 3.45 -4.64 18.00
C MET A 1 3.73 -5.46 16.76
N ILE A 2 3.12 -5.12 15.63
CA ILE A 2 3.38 -5.78 14.35
C ILE A 2 4.52 -5.04 13.65
N TYR A 3 5.52 -5.78 13.16
CA TYR A 3 6.69 -5.23 12.48
C TYR A 3 6.54 -5.38 10.98
N ILE A 4 6.74 -4.27 10.24
CA ILE A 4 6.70 -4.20 8.78
C ILE A 4 8.13 -4.11 8.28
N ASP A 5 8.60 -5.15 7.60
CA ASP A 5 9.90 -5.16 6.95
C ASP A 5 9.79 -4.66 5.51
N ALA A 6 10.12 -3.39 5.31
CA ALA A 6 10.05 -2.69 4.02
C ALA A 6 11.41 -2.60 3.30
N ARG A 7 12.40 -3.42 3.69
CA ARG A 7 13.75 -3.37 3.10
C ARG A 7 13.84 -3.93 1.68
N GLU A 8 12.83 -4.69 1.24
CA GLU A 8 12.78 -5.21 -0.14
C GLU A 8 11.71 -4.54 -1.01
N GLY A 9 11.04 -3.52 -0.51
CA GLY A 9 10.04 -2.73 -1.21
C GLY A 9 8.81 -2.45 -0.38
N LEU A 10 7.93 -1.61 -0.91
CA LEU A 10 6.71 -1.19 -0.21
C LEU A 10 5.71 -0.60 -1.21
N SER A 11 4.61 -1.27 -1.45
CA SER A 11 3.48 -0.75 -2.23
C SER A 11 2.15 -1.06 -1.55
N GLY A 12 1.07 -0.45 -2.01
CA GLY A 12 -0.24 -0.63 -1.40
C GLY A 12 -0.72 -2.08 -1.47
N ASP A 13 -0.56 -2.73 -2.63
CA ASP A 13 -0.91 -4.13 -2.85
C ASP A 13 -0.05 -5.09 -2.01
N MET A 14 1.26 -4.88 -1.94
CA MET A 14 2.15 -5.67 -1.07
C MET A 14 1.76 -5.56 0.39
N LEU A 15 1.48 -4.34 0.85
CA LEU A 15 1.11 -4.09 2.24
C LEU A 15 -0.24 -4.74 2.58
N LEU A 16 -1.25 -4.58 1.71
CA LEU A 16 -2.55 -5.22 1.87
C LEU A 16 -2.44 -6.74 1.86
N ALA A 17 -1.67 -7.32 0.93
CA ALA A 17 -1.43 -8.76 0.86
C ALA A 17 -0.78 -9.29 2.14
N ALA A 18 0.24 -8.60 2.66
CA ALA A 18 0.89 -8.98 3.91
C ALA A 18 -0.05 -8.88 5.13
N LEU A 19 -0.88 -7.83 5.22
CA LEU A 19 -1.90 -7.69 6.26
C LEU A 19 -2.92 -8.83 6.23
N LEU A 20 -3.42 -9.16 5.04
CA LEU A 20 -4.34 -10.30 4.85
C LEU A 20 -3.73 -11.63 5.28
N GLY A 21 -2.43 -11.83 5.04
CA GLY A 21 -1.72 -13.04 5.44
C GLY A 21 -1.52 -13.18 6.95
N LEU A 22 -1.67 -12.11 7.73
CA LEU A 22 -1.64 -12.15 9.20
C LEU A 22 -2.98 -12.62 9.81
N LEU A 23 -4.06 -12.65 9.04
CA LEU A 23 -5.37 -13.10 9.50
C LEU A 23 -5.47 -14.64 9.50
N GLY A 24 -6.37 -15.18 10.31
CA GLY A 24 -6.76 -16.59 10.22
C GLY A 24 -7.46 -16.90 8.89
N ASP A 25 -7.39 -18.14 8.41
CA ASP A 25 -7.87 -18.50 7.07
C ASP A 25 -9.34 -18.14 6.85
N GLY A 26 -10.23 -18.52 7.75
CA GLY A 26 -11.66 -18.24 7.61
C GLY A 26 -12.02 -16.74 7.73
N GLU A 27 -11.25 -15.96 8.49
CA GLU A 27 -11.41 -14.51 8.58
C GLU A 27 -10.90 -13.84 7.30
N ARG A 28 -9.72 -14.26 6.83
CA ARG A 28 -9.13 -13.79 5.58
C ARG A 28 -10.07 -14.00 4.39
N GLU A 29 -10.67 -15.20 4.25
CA GLU A 29 -11.61 -15.48 3.17
C GLU A 29 -12.82 -14.55 3.17
N LYS A 30 -13.41 -14.27 4.34
CA LYS A 30 -14.53 -13.35 4.48
C LYS A 30 -14.15 -11.92 4.09
N ILE A 31 -12.98 -11.47 4.53
CA ILE A 31 -12.48 -10.12 4.23
C ILE A 31 -12.14 -9.98 2.74
N VAL A 32 -11.47 -10.96 2.15
CA VAL A 32 -11.19 -10.98 0.71
C VAL A 32 -12.48 -10.94 -0.10
N ALA A 33 -13.49 -11.74 0.24
CA ALA A 33 -14.79 -11.67 -0.42
C ALA A 33 -15.48 -10.31 -0.26
N GLY A 34 -15.31 -9.64 0.87
CA GLY A 34 -15.77 -8.28 1.11
C GLY A 34 -15.06 -7.27 0.21
N LEU A 35 -13.73 -7.33 0.13
CA LEU A 35 -12.92 -6.49 -0.74
C LEU A 35 -13.24 -6.69 -2.23
N GLN A 36 -13.46 -7.93 -2.65
CA GLN A 36 -13.86 -8.25 -4.03
C GLN A 36 -15.22 -7.65 -4.39
N ARG A 37 -16.21 -7.70 -3.50
CA ARG A 37 -17.50 -7.02 -3.72
C ARG A 37 -17.31 -5.52 -3.80
N ALA A 38 -16.59 -4.92 -2.86
CA ALA A 38 -16.37 -3.49 -2.81
C ALA A 38 -15.59 -2.97 -4.03
N SER A 39 -14.58 -3.72 -4.50
CA SER A 39 -13.83 -3.37 -5.72
C SER A 39 -14.70 -3.40 -6.98
N SER A 40 -15.64 -4.36 -7.05
CA SER A 40 -16.58 -4.45 -8.19
C SER A 40 -17.50 -3.25 -8.30
N GLU A 41 -17.85 -2.58 -7.20
CA GLU A 41 -18.69 -1.38 -7.21
C GLU A 41 -18.00 -0.15 -7.82
N ILE A 42 -16.68 -0.14 -7.84
CA ILE A 42 -15.88 0.91 -8.50
C ILE A 42 -15.28 0.43 -9.83
N GLY A 43 -15.81 -0.66 -10.41
CA GLY A 43 -15.47 -1.11 -11.76
C GLY A 43 -14.18 -1.91 -11.88
N ILE A 44 -13.62 -2.45 -10.79
CA ILE A 44 -12.39 -3.25 -10.81
C ILE A 44 -12.63 -4.63 -10.19
N GLU A 45 -12.02 -5.66 -10.77
CA GLU A 45 -11.99 -7.00 -10.19
C GLU A 45 -10.68 -7.20 -9.43
N MET A 46 -10.79 -7.71 -8.20
CA MET A 46 -9.65 -8.03 -7.33
C MET A 46 -9.47 -9.54 -7.22
N GLY A 47 -8.26 -10.02 -7.45
CA GLY A 47 -7.83 -11.39 -7.20
C GLY A 47 -6.78 -11.44 -6.08
N VAL A 48 -6.84 -12.48 -5.24
CA VAL A 48 -5.79 -12.79 -4.25
C VAL A 48 -5.30 -14.19 -4.53
N SER A 49 -4.00 -14.37 -4.65
CA SER A 49 -3.37 -15.67 -4.92
C SER A 49 -2.18 -15.90 -4.02
N GLN A 50 -1.91 -17.18 -3.74
CA GLN A 50 -0.68 -17.59 -3.10
C GLN A 50 0.45 -17.57 -4.13
N LEU A 51 1.58 -17.00 -3.76
CA LEU A 51 2.78 -16.91 -4.58
C LEU A 51 3.98 -17.46 -3.82
N GLU A 52 4.94 -17.94 -4.59
CA GLU A 52 6.25 -18.34 -4.08
C GLU A 52 7.33 -17.68 -4.92
N ASP A 53 8.27 -16.99 -4.27
CA ASP A 53 9.43 -16.38 -4.93
C ASP A 53 10.63 -16.36 -3.98
N SER A 54 11.77 -16.84 -4.48
CA SER A 54 13.06 -16.79 -3.76
C SER A 54 13.04 -17.43 -2.35
N GLY A 55 12.26 -18.51 -2.19
CA GLY A 55 12.15 -19.25 -0.94
C GLY A 55 11.14 -18.68 0.07
N ASP A 56 10.47 -17.59 -0.23
CA ASP A 56 9.34 -17.08 0.52
C ASP A 56 8.01 -17.49 -0.11
N THR A 57 7.05 -17.85 0.73
CA THR A 57 5.65 -18.06 0.35
C THR A 57 4.81 -16.94 0.96
N GLY A 58 3.87 -16.40 0.20
CA GLY A 58 3.03 -15.29 0.63
C GLY A 58 1.85 -15.06 -0.29
N LEU A 59 1.23 -13.90 -0.19
CA LEU A 59 0.08 -13.50 -1.02
C LEU A 59 0.48 -12.44 -2.02
N GLY A 60 -0.15 -12.47 -3.20
CA GLY A 60 -0.14 -11.40 -4.19
C GLY A 60 -1.55 -10.96 -4.51
N ILE A 61 -1.72 -9.69 -4.85
CA ILE A 61 -2.99 -9.13 -5.28
C ILE A 61 -2.89 -8.75 -6.76
N SER A 62 -3.90 -9.09 -7.51
CA SER A 62 -4.06 -8.71 -8.91
C SER A 62 -5.35 -7.91 -9.09
N TYR A 63 -5.33 -7.01 -10.07
CA TYR A 63 -6.47 -6.17 -10.42
C TYR A 63 -6.73 -6.22 -11.91
N LEU A 64 -8.00 -6.25 -12.29
CA LEU A 64 -8.46 -6.19 -13.68
C LEU A 64 -9.55 -5.12 -13.78
N GLU A 65 -9.26 -4.02 -14.47
CA GLU A 65 -10.27 -2.99 -14.78
C GLU A 65 -11.25 -3.54 -15.82
N LYS A 66 -12.55 -3.37 -15.56
CA LYS A 66 -13.63 -3.81 -16.48
C LYS A 66 -13.79 -2.88 -17.69
N GLU A 67 -13.46 -1.63 -17.51
CA GLU A 67 -13.50 -0.58 -18.53
C GLU A 67 -12.23 0.25 -18.46
N ALA A 68 -11.93 0.99 -19.53
CA ALA A 68 -10.80 1.93 -19.51
C ALA A 68 -11.00 2.94 -18.38
N GLY A 69 -10.13 2.91 -17.39
CA GLY A 69 -10.18 3.78 -16.22
C GLY A 69 -10.07 5.27 -16.62
N LYS A 70 -10.48 6.14 -15.71
CA LYS A 70 -10.29 7.58 -15.88
C LYS A 70 -8.81 7.91 -15.97
N THR A 71 -8.46 8.84 -16.85
CA THR A 71 -7.06 9.31 -16.99
C THR A 71 -6.62 10.18 -15.80
N SER A 72 -7.58 10.73 -15.05
CA SER A 72 -7.34 11.49 -13.82
C SER A 72 -8.56 11.46 -12.90
N VAL A 73 -8.35 11.61 -11.60
CA VAL A 73 -9.38 11.60 -10.57
C VAL A 73 -9.21 12.82 -9.68
N SER A 74 -10.26 13.63 -9.55
CA SER A 74 -10.30 14.80 -8.70
C SER A 74 -10.33 14.45 -7.21
N TYR A 75 -10.04 15.44 -6.36
CA TYR A 75 -10.12 15.30 -4.89
C TYR A 75 -11.47 14.72 -4.43
N ARG A 76 -12.58 15.24 -4.95
CA ARG A 76 -13.93 14.79 -4.60
C ARG A 76 -14.19 13.36 -5.06
N GLU A 77 -13.87 13.03 -6.31
CA GLU A 77 -14.09 11.69 -6.86
C GLU A 77 -13.28 10.62 -6.11
N ALA A 78 -12.04 10.94 -5.72
CA ALA A 78 -11.21 10.04 -4.93
C ALA A 78 -11.84 9.73 -3.56
N HIS A 79 -12.37 10.76 -2.89
CA HIS A 79 -13.07 10.58 -1.61
C HIS A 79 -14.36 9.77 -1.76
N GLU A 80 -15.12 10.00 -2.83
CA GLU A 80 -16.34 9.25 -3.13
C GLU A 80 -16.02 7.77 -3.40
N ALA A 81 -14.99 7.48 -4.22
CA ALA A 81 -14.57 6.11 -4.50
C ALA A 81 -14.14 5.37 -3.23
N LEU A 82 -13.30 6.01 -2.40
CA LEU A 82 -12.85 5.40 -1.15
C LEU A 82 -14.00 5.13 -0.18
N ARG A 83 -14.93 6.09 -0.01
CA ARG A 83 -16.12 5.94 0.84
C ARG A 83 -17.04 4.82 0.36
N THR A 84 -17.20 4.63 -0.94
CA THR A 84 -17.99 3.53 -1.50
C THR A 84 -17.43 2.19 -1.03
N ILE A 85 -16.10 2.01 -1.12
CA ILE A 85 -15.44 0.78 -0.67
C ILE A 85 -15.59 0.60 0.84
N GLU A 86 -15.28 1.64 1.63
CA GLU A 86 -15.37 1.59 3.10
C GLU A 86 -16.81 1.28 3.58
N THR A 87 -17.84 1.85 2.93
CA THR A 87 -19.25 1.58 3.23
C THR A 87 -19.60 0.12 2.94
N THR A 88 -19.18 -0.42 1.80
CA THR A 88 -19.42 -1.83 1.42
C THR A 88 -18.73 -2.80 2.38
N LEU A 89 -17.54 -2.45 2.86
CA LEU A 89 -16.81 -3.19 3.88
C LEU A 89 -17.42 -3.03 5.29
N LYS A 90 -18.31 -2.07 5.49
CA LYS A 90 -18.78 -1.63 6.82
C LYS A 90 -17.62 -1.23 7.73
N SER A 91 -16.62 -0.57 7.15
CA SER A 91 -15.43 -0.13 7.87
C SER A 91 -15.73 1.16 8.64
N GLU A 92 -15.42 1.17 9.93
CA GLU A 92 -15.44 2.38 10.76
C GLU A 92 -14.03 3.02 10.85
N SER A 93 -13.05 2.42 10.21
CA SER A 93 -11.67 2.89 10.22
C SER A 93 -11.50 4.16 9.39
N SER A 94 -10.85 5.17 9.94
CA SER A 94 -10.46 6.38 9.20
C SER A 94 -9.09 6.26 8.54
N ILE A 95 -8.41 5.13 8.67
CA ILE A 95 -7.01 4.94 8.20
C ILE A 95 -6.92 5.06 6.68
N GLY A 96 -7.87 4.46 5.92
CA GLY A 96 -7.90 4.58 4.47
C GLY A 96 -7.97 6.03 4.01
N MET A 97 -8.87 6.81 4.63
CA MET A 97 -9.02 8.23 4.35
C MET A 97 -7.78 9.04 4.75
N GLN A 98 -7.13 8.71 5.87
CA GLN A 98 -5.88 9.36 6.28
C GLN A 98 -4.74 9.08 5.27
N ILE A 99 -4.66 7.88 4.71
CA ILE A 99 -3.69 7.54 3.66
C ILE A 99 -3.96 8.39 2.41
N LEU A 100 -5.20 8.49 1.97
CA LEU A 100 -5.61 9.32 0.83
C LEU A 100 -5.23 10.79 1.03
N GLU A 101 -5.48 11.34 2.22
CA GLU A 101 -5.10 12.72 2.56
C GLU A 101 -3.59 12.96 2.53
N GLN A 102 -2.76 11.98 2.93
CA GLN A 102 -1.30 12.07 2.80
C GLN A 102 -0.88 12.14 1.32
N ILE A 103 -1.53 11.37 0.46
CA ILE A 103 -1.27 11.38 -0.99
C ILE A 103 -1.63 12.74 -1.58
N PHE A 104 -2.81 13.28 -1.27
CA PHE A 104 -3.19 14.62 -1.77
C PHE A 104 -2.26 15.73 -1.30
N ARG A 105 -1.76 15.67 -0.07
CA ARG A 105 -0.75 16.62 0.43
C ARG A 105 0.57 16.50 -0.32
N ALA A 106 1.00 15.28 -0.63
CA ALA A 106 2.22 15.02 -1.37
C ALA A 106 2.13 15.53 -2.82
N GLU A 107 1.04 15.23 -3.51
CA GLU A 107 0.78 15.69 -4.88
C GLU A 107 0.62 17.22 -4.93
N ALA A 108 -0.11 17.81 -3.98
CA ALA A 108 -0.24 19.27 -3.85
C ALA A 108 1.12 19.96 -3.70
N SER A 109 2.01 19.38 -2.88
CA SER A 109 3.38 19.87 -2.71
C SER A 109 4.21 19.70 -3.99
N ALA A 110 4.07 18.58 -4.69
CA ALA A 110 4.81 18.31 -5.93
C ALA A 110 4.41 19.26 -7.07
N HIS A 111 3.10 19.57 -7.15
CA HIS A 111 2.55 20.46 -8.18
C HIS A 111 2.46 21.94 -7.80
N GLY A 112 2.70 22.29 -6.54
CA GLY A 112 2.62 23.67 -6.05
C GLY A 112 1.21 24.27 -6.06
N VAL A 113 0.17 23.43 -5.85
CA VAL A 113 -1.25 23.83 -5.86
C VAL A 113 -1.94 23.47 -4.56
N ALA A 114 -3.14 24.04 -4.31
CA ALA A 114 -3.98 23.60 -3.20
C ALA A 114 -4.45 22.14 -3.42
N LYS A 115 -4.57 21.36 -2.34
CA LYS A 115 -4.89 19.91 -2.44
C LYS A 115 -6.24 19.64 -3.11
N GLU A 116 -7.20 20.55 -2.97
CA GLU A 116 -8.53 20.47 -3.59
C GLU A 116 -8.50 20.63 -5.11
N LEU A 117 -7.39 21.20 -5.64
CA LEU A 117 -7.15 21.39 -7.08
C LEU A 117 -6.28 20.27 -7.69
N VAL A 118 -5.82 19.34 -6.87
CA VAL A 118 -5.04 18.21 -7.34
C VAL A 118 -5.92 17.23 -8.12
N HIS A 119 -5.41 16.76 -9.24
CA HIS A 119 -5.94 15.64 -9.99
C HIS A 119 -4.93 14.49 -9.94
N LEU A 120 -5.36 13.36 -9.36
CA LEU A 120 -4.53 12.15 -9.30
C LEU A 120 -4.54 11.45 -10.67
N HIS A 121 -3.37 11.13 -11.20
CA HIS A 121 -3.19 10.40 -12.45
C HIS A 121 -2.81 8.93 -12.15
N GLU A 122 -1.52 8.66 -12.00
CA GLU A 122 -1.00 7.30 -11.73
C GLU A 122 -1.54 6.72 -10.41
N ILE A 123 -1.65 7.55 -9.37
CA ILE A 123 -2.13 7.16 -8.04
C ILE A 123 -3.68 7.16 -7.97
N GLY A 124 -4.35 7.74 -8.96
CA GLY A 124 -5.81 7.80 -9.06
C GLY A 124 -6.46 6.56 -9.69
N ARG A 125 -5.70 5.48 -9.92
CA ARG A 125 -6.24 4.22 -10.42
C ARG A 125 -7.10 3.53 -9.36
N SER A 126 -8.13 2.83 -9.81
CA SER A 126 -9.11 2.18 -8.91
C SER A 126 -8.46 1.23 -7.90
N GLU A 127 -7.40 0.52 -8.30
CA GLU A 127 -6.66 -0.36 -7.39
C GLU A 127 -6.07 0.35 -6.18
N ALA A 128 -5.67 1.61 -6.31
CA ALA A 128 -5.11 2.37 -5.20
C ALA A 128 -6.16 2.62 -4.10
N PHE A 129 -7.41 2.89 -4.47
CA PHE A 129 -8.50 3.08 -3.51
C PHE A 129 -8.85 1.78 -2.78
N VAL A 130 -8.86 0.63 -3.50
CA VAL A 130 -9.06 -0.69 -2.89
C VAL A 130 -7.93 -0.99 -1.89
N ASN A 131 -6.68 -0.70 -2.27
CA ASN A 131 -5.54 -0.88 -1.36
C ASN A 131 -5.66 0.00 -0.12
N MET A 132 -5.97 1.30 -0.26
CA MET A 132 -6.10 2.21 0.88
C MET A 132 -7.22 1.81 1.84
N ALA A 133 -8.41 1.50 1.31
CA ALA A 133 -9.53 1.04 2.13
C ALA A 133 -9.25 -0.30 2.80
N GLY A 134 -8.69 -1.26 2.04
CA GLY A 134 -8.33 -2.59 2.55
C GLY A 134 -7.26 -2.53 3.64
N ILE A 135 -6.21 -1.73 3.44
CA ILE A 135 -5.18 -1.48 4.46
C ILE A 135 -5.83 -0.90 5.71
N GLY A 136 -6.68 0.11 5.56
CA GLY A 136 -7.39 0.73 6.68
C GLY A 136 -8.24 -0.27 7.45
N PHE A 137 -9.03 -1.05 6.74
CA PHE A 137 -9.94 -2.04 7.32
C PHE A 137 -9.19 -3.17 8.03
N VAL A 138 -8.22 -3.81 7.36
CA VAL A 138 -7.49 -4.95 7.93
C VAL A 138 -6.58 -4.52 9.08
N SER A 139 -5.92 -3.37 8.95
CA SER A 139 -5.07 -2.87 10.04
C SER A 139 -5.86 -2.52 11.29
N SER A 140 -7.09 -2.01 11.17
CA SER A 140 -7.95 -1.75 12.35
C SER A 140 -8.31 -3.05 13.08
N ILE A 141 -8.67 -4.11 12.35
CA ILE A 141 -8.95 -5.43 12.93
C ILE A 141 -7.72 -5.98 13.68
N LEU A 142 -6.55 -5.87 13.07
CA LEU A 142 -5.31 -6.32 13.71
C LEU A 142 -4.94 -5.48 14.94
N GLN A 143 -5.23 -4.17 14.94
CA GLN A 143 -4.98 -3.29 16.08
C GLN A 143 -5.90 -3.55 17.27
N GLU A 144 -7.13 -4.00 17.06
CA GLU A 144 -8.04 -4.42 18.14
C GLU A 144 -7.44 -5.57 18.95
N SER A 145 -6.71 -6.48 18.29
CA SER A 145 -6.04 -7.62 18.93
C SER A 145 -4.61 -7.33 19.38
N ASP A 146 -3.95 -6.31 18.80
CA ASP A 146 -2.57 -5.89 19.12
C ASP A 146 -2.53 -4.39 19.39
N GLN A 147 -2.80 -4.02 20.65
CA GLN A 147 -2.93 -2.62 21.11
C GLN A 147 -1.67 -1.77 20.89
N GLU A 148 -0.51 -2.38 20.65
CA GLU A 148 0.73 -1.65 20.42
C GLU A 148 0.87 -1.02 19.02
N GLY A 149 0.15 -1.53 18.03
CA GLY A 149 0.14 -1.01 16.64
C GLY A 149 1.31 -1.52 15.80
N PHE A 150 1.81 -0.68 14.89
CA PHE A 150 2.81 -1.05 13.89
C PHE A 150 4.14 -0.33 14.08
N ALA A 151 5.24 -1.03 13.75
CA ALA A 151 6.58 -0.48 13.54
C ALA A 151 7.05 -0.82 12.13
N CYS A 152 7.93 0.01 11.54
CA CYS A 152 8.47 -0.23 10.20
C CYS A 152 9.99 -0.17 10.23
N THR A 153 10.66 -0.97 9.41
CA THR A 153 12.10 -0.86 9.18
C THR A 153 12.46 0.36 8.35
N THR A 154 13.74 0.57 8.06
CA THR A 154 14.19 1.45 6.97
C THR A 154 13.51 1.03 5.66
N ILE A 155 12.96 2.01 4.93
CA ILE A 155 12.24 1.79 3.66
C ILE A 155 13.25 1.78 2.52
N THR A 156 13.25 0.75 1.68
CA THR A 156 13.97 0.81 0.40
C THR A 156 13.09 1.50 -0.64
N ALA A 157 13.39 2.77 -0.91
CA ALA A 157 12.59 3.62 -1.80
C ALA A 157 12.80 3.28 -3.29
N GLY A 158 13.99 2.81 -3.64
CA GLY A 158 14.42 2.63 -5.02
C GLY A 158 15.33 3.75 -5.51
N GLN A 159 15.77 3.67 -6.77
CA GLN A 159 16.68 4.65 -7.38
C GLN A 159 16.56 4.68 -8.92
N GLY A 160 17.20 5.66 -9.54
CA GLY A 160 17.29 5.80 -10.99
C GLY A 160 16.12 6.58 -11.59
N ILE A 161 15.70 6.21 -12.78
CA ILE A 161 14.65 6.87 -13.54
C ILE A 161 13.62 5.81 -13.96
N VAL A 162 12.34 6.12 -13.82
CA VAL A 162 11.24 5.32 -14.34
C VAL A 162 10.46 6.14 -15.38
N VAL A 163 9.88 5.46 -16.37
CA VAL A 163 9.02 6.10 -17.37
C VAL A 163 7.57 5.89 -16.93
N VAL A 164 6.86 6.97 -16.76
CA VAL A 164 5.42 7.03 -16.41
C VAL A 164 4.65 7.77 -17.51
N SER A 165 3.34 7.89 -17.38
CA SER A 165 2.49 8.57 -18.37
C SER A 165 2.93 10.02 -18.69
N HIS A 166 3.54 10.70 -17.74
CA HIS A 166 4.05 12.08 -17.87
C HIS A 166 5.53 12.17 -18.28
N GLY A 167 6.16 11.04 -18.68
CA GLY A 167 7.55 10.98 -19.12
C GLY A 167 8.50 10.36 -18.10
N ALA A 168 9.79 10.70 -18.18
CA ALA A 168 10.83 10.14 -17.30
C ALA A 168 10.80 10.85 -15.94
N VAL A 169 10.67 10.09 -14.86
CA VAL A 169 10.64 10.60 -13.48
C VAL A 169 11.75 9.96 -12.68
N ARG A 170 12.46 10.78 -11.92
CA ARG A 170 13.47 10.30 -10.97
C ARG A 170 12.82 9.54 -9.81
N VAL A 171 13.49 8.52 -9.32
CA VAL A 171 13.09 7.74 -8.13
C VAL A 171 13.99 8.12 -6.94
N PRO A 172 13.41 8.45 -5.77
CA PRO A 172 11.98 8.63 -5.50
C PRO A 172 11.36 9.80 -6.28
N SER A 173 10.05 9.69 -6.62
CA SER A 173 9.29 10.78 -7.24
C SER A 173 9.11 11.97 -6.27
N PRO A 174 8.78 13.20 -6.74
CA PRO A 174 8.56 14.34 -5.85
C PRO A 174 7.51 14.07 -4.74
N ALA A 175 6.43 13.38 -5.07
CA ALA A 175 5.42 12.99 -4.09
C ALA A 175 5.98 11.98 -3.07
N SER A 176 6.73 10.97 -3.54
CA SER A 176 7.41 10.02 -2.64
C SER A 176 8.45 10.71 -1.76
N GLU A 177 9.25 11.65 -2.30
CA GLU A 177 10.21 12.44 -1.50
C GLU A 177 9.51 13.25 -0.41
N PHE A 178 8.36 13.85 -0.71
CA PHE A 178 7.56 14.55 0.29
C PHE A 178 7.10 13.60 1.41
N LEU A 179 6.58 12.42 1.03
CA LEU A 179 6.12 11.42 1.98
C LEU A 179 7.26 10.81 2.82
N LEU A 180 8.47 10.73 2.29
CA LEU A 180 9.64 10.21 3.00
C LEU A 180 10.28 11.20 3.98
N LYS A 181 9.88 12.47 3.98
CA LYS A 181 10.45 13.49 4.91
C LYS A 181 10.29 13.03 6.36
N GLY A 182 11.43 12.97 7.08
CA GLY A 182 11.48 12.54 8.48
C GLY A 182 11.43 11.04 8.70
N MET A 183 11.41 10.24 7.63
CA MET A 183 11.49 8.78 7.70
C MET A 183 12.90 8.28 7.35
N LYS A 184 13.27 7.11 7.90
CA LYS A 184 14.48 6.40 7.49
C LYS A 184 14.21 5.67 6.17
N TYR A 185 14.98 5.98 5.14
CA TYR A 185 14.90 5.29 3.87
C TYR A 185 16.28 5.18 3.21
N GLN A 186 16.40 4.30 2.24
CA GLN A 186 17.62 4.04 1.48
C GLN A 186 17.31 3.82 0.00
N PRO A 187 18.27 4.00 -0.91
CA PRO A 187 18.13 3.59 -2.31
C PRO A 187 18.04 2.06 -2.42
N GLY A 188 17.55 1.57 -3.56
CA GLY A 188 17.60 0.15 -3.91
C GLY A 188 18.98 -0.27 -4.47
N ASP A 189 19.18 -1.57 -4.65
CA ASP A 189 20.37 -2.16 -5.28
C ASP A 189 20.32 -2.17 -6.82
N SER A 190 19.16 -1.85 -7.39
CA SER A 190 18.91 -1.81 -8.83
C SER A 190 17.93 -0.68 -9.17
N PRO A 191 17.93 -0.18 -10.43
CA PRO A 191 16.99 0.85 -10.85
C PRO A 191 15.54 0.42 -10.71
N GLY A 192 14.68 1.37 -10.36
CA GLY A 192 13.23 1.21 -10.26
C GLY A 192 12.67 1.74 -8.94
N GLU A 193 11.36 2.01 -8.95
CA GLU A 193 10.59 2.42 -7.77
C GLU A 193 10.25 1.17 -6.96
N ARG A 194 10.83 1.04 -5.77
CA ARG A 194 10.57 -0.06 -4.83
C ARG A 194 9.52 0.29 -3.79
N ALA A 195 9.43 1.56 -3.40
CA ALA A 195 8.36 2.05 -2.55
C ALA A 195 7.50 3.05 -3.31
N THR A 196 6.20 2.76 -3.41
CA THR A 196 5.23 3.62 -4.09
C THR A 196 4.67 4.67 -3.14
N PRO A 197 4.14 5.81 -3.63
CA PRO A 197 3.49 6.81 -2.79
C PRO A 197 2.42 6.23 -1.87
N THR A 198 1.58 5.30 -2.35
CA THR A 198 0.53 4.66 -1.54
C THR A 198 1.11 3.85 -0.37
N GLY A 199 2.16 3.07 -0.63
CA GLY A 199 2.83 2.30 0.41
C GLY A 199 3.48 3.20 1.47
N ILE A 200 4.20 4.24 1.05
CA ILE A 200 4.86 5.19 1.97
C ILE A 200 3.81 5.95 2.80
N ALA A 201 2.72 6.42 2.16
CA ALA A 201 1.63 7.10 2.84
C ALA A 201 0.98 6.21 3.91
N ALA A 202 0.79 4.91 3.59
CA ALA A 202 0.26 3.95 4.54
C ALA A 202 1.18 3.78 5.76
N ILE A 203 2.50 3.68 5.57
CA ILE A 203 3.44 3.61 6.70
C ILE A 203 3.43 4.88 7.54
N ARG A 204 3.31 6.07 6.93
CA ARG A 204 3.19 7.33 7.70
C ARG A 204 1.98 7.35 8.62
N VAL A 205 0.90 6.69 8.23
CA VAL A 205 -0.33 6.61 9.03
C VAL A 205 -0.26 5.49 10.07
N LEU A 206 0.29 4.34 9.71
CA LEU A 206 0.25 3.14 10.54
C LEU A 206 1.38 3.05 11.56
N ALA A 207 2.63 3.34 11.12
CA ALA A 207 3.80 3.05 11.94
C ALA A 207 4.04 4.14 12.99
N LYS A 208 4.06 3.72 14.28
CA LYS A 208 4.37 4.59 15.42
C LYS A 208 5.86 4.90 15.52
N LEU A 209 6.72 4.01 15.00
CA LEU A 209 8.18 4.17 15.01
C LEU A 209 8.82 3.40 13.86
N GLN A 210 10.07 3.76 13.56
CA GLN A 210 10.93 2.98 12.68
C GLN A 210 12.06 2.34 13.45
N SER A 211 12.23 1.01 13.28
CA SER A 211 13.28 0.22 13.87
C SER A 211 13.72 -0.90 12.94
N ASP A 212 15.03 -1.04 12.72
CA ASP A 212 15.60 -2.14 11.95
C ASP A 212 15.81 -3.41 12.79
N GLN A 213 15.56 -3.32 14.09
CA GLN A 213 15.57 -4.46 14.99
C GLN A 213 14.22 -5.18 14.89
N LEU A 214 14.22 -6.29 14.16
CA LEU A 214 13.06 -7.17 14.05
C LEU A 214 13.05 -8.19 15.19
N PRO A 215 11.87 -8.67 15.63
CA PRO A 215 11.78 -9.71 16.63
C PRO A 215 12.40 -11.01 16.12
N SER A 216 13.21 -11.66 16.95
CA SER A 216 13.77 -12.99 16.66
C SER A 216 12.77 -14.12 16.85
N VAL A 217 11.71 -13.88 17.62
CA VAL A 217 10.59 -14.80 17.87
C VAL A 217 9.30 -14.12 17.45
N PHE A 218 8.50 -14.81 16.68
CA PHE A 218 7.19 -14.31 16.21
C PHE A 218 6.20 -15.47 16.10
N SER A 219 4.95 -15.20 16.42
CA SER A 219 3.85 -16.16 16.33
C SER A 219 3.37 -16.34 14.87
N ARG A 220 3.52 -15.29 14.04
CA ARG A 220 3.13 -15.32 12.63
C ARG A 220 4.03 -14.42 11.78
N ARG A 221 4.39 -14.94 10.60
CA ARG A 221 5.04 -14.19 9.53
C ARG A 221 4.17 -14.23 8.29
N SER A 222 4.05 -13.10 7.62
CA SER A 222 3.34 -12.98 6.34
C SER A 222 4.20 -12.23 5.35
N VAL A 223 4.06 -12.55 4.06
CA VAL A 223 4.72 -11.87 2.95
C VAL A 223 3.67 -11.42 1.94
N GLY A 224 3.73 -10.15 1.56
CA GLY A 224 2.97 -9.60 0.45
C GLY A 224 3.90 -9.33 -0.74
N PHE A 225 3.60 -9.96 -1.87
CA PHE A 225 4.35 -9.79 -3.10
C PHE A 225 3.73 -8.73 -4.00
N GLY A 226 4.59 -7.91 -4.63
CA GLY A 226 4.20 -7.02 -5.71
C GLY A 226 4.37 -7.68 -7.07
N THR A 227 4.06 -6.93 -8.12
CA THR A 227 4.12 -7.40 -9.51
C THR A 227 5.47 -7.12 -10.19
N ARG A 228 6.26 -6.18 -9.68
CA ARG A 228 7.55 -5.78 -10.25
C ARG A 228 8.68 -6.65 -9.73
N ARG A 229 9.66 -6.94 -10.62
CA ARG A 229 10.87 -7.67 -10.25
C ARG A 229 12.09 -6.74 -10.17
N PHE A 230 12.92 -6.97 -9.16
CA PHE A 230 14.16 -6.26 -8.92
C PHE A 230 15.27 -7.31 -8.74
N GLY A 231 16.28 -7.29 -9.60
CA GLY A 231 17.33 -8.32 -9.58
C GLY A 231 16.81 -9.76 -9.75
N GLY A 232 15.72 -9.93 -10.52
CA GLY A 232 15.08 -11.24 -10.75
C GLY A 232 14.07 -11.67 -9.67
N ARG A 233 13.99 -10.97 -8.53
CA ARG A 233 13.07 -11.28 -7.42
C ARG A 233 11.86 -10.35 -7.42
N LEU A 234 10.70 -10.85 -7.02
CA LEU A 234 9.53 -10.00 -6.78
C LEU A 234 9.81 -9.01 -5.65
N GLY A 235 9.37 -7.75 -5.84
CA GLY A 235 9.27 -6.80 -4.74
C GLY A 235 8.34 -7.37 -3.68
N ARG A 236 8.68 -7.20 -2.40
CA ARG A 236 7.90 -7.76 -1.31
C ARG A 236 8.04 -6.95 -0.03
N VAL A 237 7.02 -7.03 0.81
CA VAL A 237 7.03 -6.60 2.20
C VAL A 237 6.74 -7.79 3.09
N ALA A 238 7.47 -7.94 4.18
CA ALA A 238 7.17 -8.94 5.19
C ALA A 238 6.59 -8.30 6.45
N MET A 239 5.71 -9.03 7.12
CA MET A 239 5.17 -8.64 8.41
C MET A 239 5.40 -9.75 9.42
N LEU A 240 5.80 -9.34 10.64
CA LEU A 240 6.06 -10.23 11.75
C LEU A 240 5.20 -9.81 12.94
N ARG A 241 4.43 -10.75 13.46
CA ARG A 241 3.65 -10.59 14.68
C ARG A 241 4.30 -11.43 15.75
N PRO A 242 4.84 -10.84 16.83
CA PRO A 242 5.42 -11.54 17.97
C PRO A 242 4.41 -12.42 18.71
#